data_6786744235718c86a9ce85d0fa5aff6f
#
_entry.id   6786744235718c86a9ce85d0fa5aff6f
#
_cell.length_a   1.000
_cell.length_b   1.000
_cell.length_c   1.000
_cell.angle_alpha   90.00
_cell.angle_beta   90.00
_cell.angle_gamma   90.00
#
_symmetry.space_group_name_H-M   'P 1'
#
loop_
_entity.id
_entity.type
_entity.pdbx_description
1 polymer ?
#
loop_
_entity_poly.entity_id
_entity_poly.type
_entity_poly.pdbx_seq_one_letter_code
_entity_poly.pdbx_strand_id
1 'polypeptide(L)'
;MRVLKSLLLCGCVLALAACSGGYKSSRINYKGQINDPIMAIALLSEQQYEWAGTPYVLGGLGRNGVDCSGFVQTTFFDRFGIKLPRQTKEQAKYGQYIE
;
A
#
# COMPACT_ATOMS: atom_id res chain seq x y z
N MET A 1 1.25 23.88 -44.36
CA MET A 1 2.21 22.87 -43.87
C MET A 1 2.77 23.15 -42.49
N ARG A 2 3.06 24.40 -42.14
CA ARG A 2 3.54 24.71 -40.76
C ARG A 2 2.48 24.49 -39.66
N VAL A 3 1.22 24.66 -39.95
CA VAL A 3 0.11 24.48 -39.01
C VAL A 3 -0.15 22.99 -38.73
N LEU A 4 0.07 22.13 -39.72
CA LEU A 4 -0.08 20.67 -39.56
C LEU A 4 0.97 20.05 -38.63
N LYS A 5 2.22 20.55 -38.71
CA LYS A 5 3.30 20.10 -37.82
C LYS A 5 3.07 20.51 -36.36
N SER A 6 2.53 21.70 -36.14
CA SER A 6 2.18 22.19 -34.81
C SER A 6 1.03 21.40 -34.20
N LEU A 7 0.04 21.01 -34.98
CA LEU A 7 -1.09 20.17 -34.54
C LEU A 7 -0.65 18.74 -34.18
N LEU A 8 0.30 18.18 -34.94
CA LEU A 8 0.86 16.86 -34.60
C LEU A 8 1.69 16.86 -33.31
N LEU A 9 2.45 17.93 -33.07
CA LEU A 9 3.21 18.10 -31.82
C LEU A 9 2.30 18.24 -30.60
N CYS A 10 1.23 19.02 -30.69
CA CYS A 10 0.22 19.15 -29.63
C CYS A 10 -0.50 17.83 -29.36
N GLY A 11 -0.79 17.03 -30.37
CA GLY A 11 -1.40 15.73 -30.22
C GLY A 11 -0.52 14.72 -29.47
N CYS A 12 0.77 14.71 -29.74
CA CYS A 12 1.73 13.85 -29.05
C CYS A 12 1.89 14.24 -27.56
N VAL A 13 1.93 15.51 -27.24
CA VAL A 13 2.03 16.00 -25.86
C VAL A 13 0.76 15.67 -25.06
N LEU A 14 -0.41 15.79 -25.66
CA LEU A 14 -1.68 15.41 -25.03
C LEU A 14 -1.78 13.90 -24.80
N ALA A 15 -1.28 13.08 -25.72
CA ALA A 15 -1.27 11.63 -25.55
C ALA A 15 -0.35 11.20 -24.40
N LEU A 16 0.81 11.84 -24.23
CA LEU A 16 1.73 11.57 -23.12
C LEU A 16 1.12 11.99 -21.77
N ALA A 17 0.43 13.12 -21.71
CA ALA A 17 -0.27 13.57 -20.52
C ALA A 17 -1.43 12.63 -20.14
N ALA A 18 -2.16 12.09 -21.10
CA ALA A 18 -3.23 11.13 -20.87
C ALA A 18 -2.70 9.80 -20.35
N CYS A 19 -1.55 9.32 -20.82
CA CYS A 19 -0.91 8.10 -20.32
C CYS A 19 -0.41 8.24 -18.88
N SER A 20 0.16 9.37 -18.50
CA SER A 20 0.60 9.62 -17.12
C SER A 20 -0.58 9.89 -16.17
N GLY A 21 -1.69 10.45 -16.66
CA GLY A 21 -2.91 10.67 -15.86
C GLY A 21 -3.74 9.41 -15.64
N GLY A 22 -3.62 8.37 -16.48
CA GLY A 22 -4.34 7.10 -16.36
C GLY A 22 -3.84 6.17 -15.27
N TYR A 23 -2.69 6.45 -14.70
CA TYR A 23 -2.10 5.63 -13.64
C TYR A 23 -2.33 6.24 -12.25
N LYS A 24 -3.49 6.80 -12.01
CA LYS A 24 -3.95 6.95 -10.63
C LYS A 24 -4.40 5.57 -10.18
N SER A 25 -3.50 4.87 -9.52
CA SER A 25 -3.83 3.73 -8.70
C SER A 25 -5.07 4.09 -7.89
N SER A 26 -6.23 3.68 -8.34
CA SER A 26 -7.39 3.66 -7.48
C SER A 26 -6.99 2.76 -6.33
N ARG A 27 -6.82 3.34 -5.16
CA ARG A 27 -6.69 2.57 -3.94
C ARG A 27 -7.99 1.80 -3.77
N ILE A 28 -8.06 0.66 -4.42
CA ILE A 28 -9.11 -0.28 -4.13
C ILE A 28 -8.83 -0.70 -2.69
N ASN A 29 -9.67 -0.25 -1.77
CA ASN A 29 -9.69 -0.72 -0.39
C ASN A 29 -10.13 -2.19 -0.39
N TYR A 30 -9.34 -3.00 -1.07
CA TYR A 30 -9.59 -4.42 -1.12
C TYR A 30 -9.00 -5.05 0.13
N LYS A 31 -9.90 -5.36 1.05
CA LYS A 31 -9.53 -6.19 2.19
C LYS A 31 -9.45 -7.62 1.70
N GLY A 32 -8.23 -8.05 1.39
CA GLY A 32 -7.97 -9.40 0.93
C GLY A 32 -8.23 -10.44 2.01
N GLN A 33 -8.50 -11.66 1.58
CA GLN A 33 -8.55 -12.78 2.50
C GLN A 33 -7.14 -13.26 2.79
N ILE A 34 -6.80 -13.35 4.07
CA ILE A 34 -5.47 -13.79 4.51
C ILE A 34 -5.18 -15.25 4.13
N ASN A 35 -6.21 -16.04 3.87
CA ASN A 35 -6.07 -17.45 3.48
C ASN A 35 -5.66 -17.63 2.00
N ASP A 36 -5.71 -16.58 1.20
CA ASP A 36 -5.22 -16.63 -0.18
C ASP A 36 -3.74 -16.21 -0.18
N PRO A 37 -2.79 -17.14 -0.33
CA PRO A 37 -1.36 -16.82 -0.21
C PRO A 37 -0.87 -15.86 -1.29
N ILE A 38 -1.40 -15.94 -2.51
CA ILE A 38 -1.00 -15.04 -3.60
C ILE A 38 -1.46 -13.61 -3.30
N MET A 39 -2.71 -13.46 -2.90
CA MET A 39 -3.28 -12.16 -2.55
C MET A 39 -2.61 -11.59 -1.29
N ALA A 40 -2.36 -12.42 -0.29
CA ALA A 40 -1.68 -11.99 0.94
C ALA A 40 -0.27 -11.45 0.65
N ILE A 41 0.50 -12.14 -0.17
CA ILE A 41 1.85 -11.71 -0.57
C ILE A 41 1.77 -10.37 -1.32
N ALA A 42 0.84 -10.22 -2.25
CA ALA A 42 0.66 -8.98 -3.00
C ALA A 42 0.30 -7.80 -2.09
N LEU A 43 -0.64 -7.99 -1.18
CA LEU A 43 -1.08 -6.95 -0.24
C LEU A 43 0.01 -6.57 0.76
N LEU A 44 0.76 -7.54 1.28
CA LEU A 44 1.87 -7.28 2.19
C LEU A 44 3.03 -6.58 1.49
N SER A 45 3.32 -6.93 0.24
CA SER A 45 4.33 -6.26 -0.57
C SER A 45 3.96 -4.81 -0.84
N GLU A 46 2.71 -4.54 -1.15
CA GLU A 46 2.18 -3.19 -1.34
C GLU A 46 2.27 -2.38 -0.05
N GLN A 47 1.93 -2.96 1.09
CA GLN A 47 2.06 -2.33 2.40
C GLN A 47 3.51 -1.96 2.70
N GLN A 48 4.44 -2.87 2.46
CA GLN A 48 5.86 -2.63 2.64
C GLN A 48 6.35 -1.47 1.77
N TYR A 49 5.93 -1.42 0.53
CA TYR A 49 6.30 -0.35 -0.39
C TYR A 49 5.76 1.01 0.07
N GLU A 50 4.50 1.07 0.48
CA GLU A 50 3.87 2.32 0.92
C GLU A 50 4.48 2.87 2.23
N TRP A 51 4.95 1.99 3.11
CA TRP A 51 5.51 2.37 4.40
C TRP A 51 7.04 2.45 4.39
N ALA A 52 7.68 2.22 3.25
CA ALA A 52 9.12 2.32 3.12
C ALA A 52 9.60 3.73 3.53
N GLY A 53 10.65 3.78 4.34
CA GLY A 53 11.20 5.03 4.84
C GLY A 53 10.48 5.64 6.05
N THR A 54 9.41 5.03 6.54
CA THR A 54 8.75 5.48 7.77
C THR A 54 9.69 5.32 8.97
N PRO A 55 9.95 6.39 9.76
CA PRO A 55 10.86 6.30 10.89
C PRO A 55 10.27 5.47 12.04
N TYR A 56 11.16 4.86 12.82
CA TYR A 56 10.77 4.18 14.04
C TYR A 56 10.46 5.20 15.15
N VAL A 57 9.26 5.13 15.72
CA VAL A 57 8.88 5.93 16.88
C VAL A 57 8.09 5.03 17.83
N LEU A 58 8.60 4.88 19.05
CA LEU A 58 7.92 4.08 20.08
C LEU A 58 6.52 4.64 20.36
N GLY A 59 5.51 3.78 20.28
CA GLY A 59 4.11 4.18 20.44
C GLY A 59 3.49 4.79 19.20
N GLY A 60 4.24 4.98 18.12
CA GLY A 60 3.75 5.56 16.87
C GLY A 60 2.82 4.62 16.11
N LEU A 61 1.81 5.20 15.44
CA LEU A 61 0.80 4.49 14.66
C LEU A 61 0.62 5.06 13.25
N GLY A 62 1.51 5.91 12.78
CA GLY A 62 1.36 6.60 11.52
C GLY A 62 2.64 6.67 10.71
N ARG A 63 2.53 7.28 9.53
CA ARG A 63 3.67 7.40 8.61
C ARG A 63 4.73 8.40 9.07
N ASN A 64 4.41 9.24 10.05
CA ASN A 64 5.38 10.12 10.70
C ASN A 64 6.25 9.39 11.72
N GLY A 65 5.85 8.19 12.10
CA GLY A 65 6.58 7.32 12.99
C GLY A 65 5.73 6.15 13.44
N VAL A 66 6.32 4.96 13.44
CA VAL A 66 5.63 3.72 13.79
C VAL A 66 6.60 2.80 14.52
N ASP A 67 6.12 2.04 15.50
CA ASP A 67 6.88 0.93 16.07
C ASP A 67 6.48 -0.42 15.45
N CYS A 68 7.18 -1.50 15.81
CA CYS A 68 6.95 -2.81 15.20
C CYS A 68 5.51 -3.29 15.35
N SER A 69 4.96 -3.25 16.55
CA SER A 69 3.59 -3.71 16.81
C SER A 69 2.54 -2.78 16.22
N GLY A 70 2.82 -1.49 16.13
CA GLY A 70 1.96 -0.52 15.45
C GLY A 70 1.88 -0.78 13.96
N PHE A 71 3.00 -1.08 13.33
CA PHE A 71 3.04 -1.45 11.91
C PHE A 71 2.27 -2.75 11.64
N VAL A 72 2.45 -3.76 12.48
CA VAL A 72 1.73 -5.02 12.37
C VAL A 72 0.22 -4.80 12.54
N GLN A 73 -0.20 -4.07 13.58
CA GLN A 73 -1.61 -3.77 13.81
C GLN A 73 -2.25 -3.05 12.62
N THR A 74 -1.59 -2.00 12.13
CA THR A 74 -2.06 -1.20 11.00
C THR A 74 -2.13 -2.03 9.71
N THR A 75 -1.12 -2.85 9.45
CA THR A 75 -1.06 -3.70 8.27
C THR A 75 -2.21 -4.69 8.22
N PHE A 76 -2.45 -5.42 9.29
CA PHE A 76 -3.54 -6.39 9.34
C PHE A 76 -4.91 -5.75 9.23
N PHE A 77 -5.08 -4.58 9.83
CA PHE A 77 -6.34 -3.86 9.70
C PHE A 77 -6.56 -3.31 8.28
N ASP A 78 -5.55 -2.64 7.71
CA ASP A 78 -5.68 -1.99 6.41
C ASP A 78 -5.83 -3.01 5.27
N ARG A 79 -5.07 -4.10 5.32
CA ARG A 79 -5.01 -5.06 4.21
C ARG A 79 -5.99 -6.22 4.34
N PHE A 80 -6.33 -6.62 5.55
CA PHE A 80 -7.16 -7.81 5.78
C PHE A 80 -8.42 -7.54 6.62
N GLY A 81 -8.57 -6.35 7.17
CA GLY A 81 -9.68 -6.02 8.06
C GLY A 81 -9.63 -6.72 9.41
N ILE A 82 -8.47 -7.22 9.80
CA ILE A 82 -8.27 -7.94 11.06
C ILE A 82 -7.78 -6.96 12.12
N LYS A 83 -8.51 -6.86 13.22
CA LYS A 83 -8.11 -6.06 14.37
C LYS A 83 -7.21 -6.87 15.29
N LEU A 84 -5.93 -6.48 15.35
CA LEU A 84 -4.98 -7.06 16.30
C LEU A 84 -4.82 -6.15 17.51
N PRO A 85 -4.41 -6.70 18.67
CA PRO A 85 -4.03 -5.88 19.81
C PRO A 85 -2.84 -4.97 19.49
N ARG A 86 -2.69 -3.90 20.27
CA ARG A 86 -1.64 -2.91 20.05
C ARG A 86 -0.24 -3.40 20.42
N GLN A 87 -0.13 -4.27 21.41
CA GLN A 87 1.16 -4.70 21.96
C GLN A 87 1.61 -6.04 21.39
N THR A 88 2.90 -6.18 21.16
CA THR A 88 3.53 -7.39 20.60
C THR A 88 3.19 -8.64 21.41
N LYS A 89 3.22 -8.55 22.74
CA LYS A 89 2.89 -9.66 23.64
C LYS A 89 1.48 -10.20 23.40
N GLU A 90 0.52 -9.32 23.19
CA GLU A 90 -0.85 -9.69 22.92
C GLU A 90 -1.04 -10.17 21.48
N GLN A 91 -0.34 -9.58 20.53
CA GLN A 91 -0.36 -10.00 19.13
C GLN A 91 0.15 -11.44 18.95
N ALA A 92 1.15 -11.84 19.73
CA ALA A 92 1.73 -13.18 19.69
C ALA A 92 0.72 -14.30 20.05
N LYS A 93 -0.39 -13.97 20.70
CA LYS A 93 -1.45 -14.92 21.04
C LYS A 93 -2.41 -15.19 19.87
N TYR A 94 -2.33 -14.40 18.81
CA TYR A 94 -3.14 -14.57 17.61
C TYR A 94 -2.44 -15.49 16.62
N GLY A 95 -3.23 -16.23 15.87
CA GLY A 95 -2.70 -17.17 14.90
C GLY A 95 -2.46 -18.56 15.49
N GLN A 96 -1.97 -19.44 14.65
CA GLN A 96 -1.66 -20.82 14.99
C GLN A 96 -0.16 -21.04 15.02
N TYR A 97 0.29 -21.86 15.97
CA TYR A 97 1.69 -22.28 16.01
C TYR A 97 2.01 -23.12 14.77
N ILE A 98 3.09 -22.77 14.10
CA ILE A 98 3.58 -23.51 12.91
C ILE A 98 4.95 -24.07 13.27
N GLU A 99 5.07 -25.40 13.17
CA GLU A 99 6.36 -26.09 13.31
C GLU A 99 7.22 -25.96 12.07
#